data_959d576e97fde40aa4515654d4a2b408
#
_entry.id   959d576e97fde40aa4515654d4a2b408
#
_cell.length_a   1.000
_cell.length_b   1.000
_cell.length_c   1.000
_cell.angle_alpha   90.00
_cell.angle_beta   90.00
_cell.angle_gamma   90.00
#
_symmetry.space_group_name_H-M   'P 1'
#
loop_
_entity.id
_entity.type
_entity.pdbx_description
1 polymer ?
#
loop_
_entity_poly.entity_id
_entity_poly.type
_entity_poly.pdbx_seq_one_letter_code
_entity_poly.pdbx_strand_id
1 'polypeptide(L)'
;RNNQVLAVWGSPSSGKTLVSAKLANYMTGKGYDAALVLCDMDAPPLHLLVPHNRIEQQRSLGSILAAVKINKNLILQNSITVKKNDHISIIGMLKGENKFTYPKYTQVQASELICELREIVDFVIVDCSSHLSDDILSTVALIESDCVLRLINCDLKSVSYLSSQLPLLADSKFKADKQLKVANDVKAIHSNENIEQVIGGVTFTIPHSDLVEKQYLSGELLMDTPPKRETKDFRQVIEDIAEEVFDR
;
A
#
# COMPACT_ATOMS: atom_id res chain seq x y z
N ARG A 1 4.05 8.35 19.69
CA ARG A 1 4.41 7.77 18.37
C ARG A 1 3.83 6.38 18.30
N ASN A 2 2.97 6.14 17.33
CA ASN A 2 2.36 4.83 17.18
C ASN A 2 3.30 3.82 16.51
N ASN A 3 4.27 4.27 15.69
CA ASN A 3 5.32 3.45 15.03
C ASN A 3 4.75 2.17 14.36
N GLN A 4 3.55 2.27 13.78
CA GLN A 4 2.82 1.14 13.23
C GLN A 4 3.14 0.89 11.77
N VAL A 5 3.13 -0.38 11.36
CA VAL A 5 3.28 -0.81 9.97
C VAL A 5 2.03 -1.52 9.50
N LEU A 6 1.47 -1.00 8.43
CA LEU A 6 0.37 -1.61 7.68
C LEU A 6 0.91 -2.18 6.37
N ALA A 7 0.67 -3.43 6.09
CA ALA A 7 0.88 -4.02 4.77
C ALA A 7 -0.46 -4.10 4.01
N VAL A 8 -0.47 -3.63 2.77
CA VAL A 8 -1.63 -3.70 1.88
C VAL A 8 -1.30 -4.70 0.78
N TRP A 9 -2.00 -5.81 0.77
CA TRP A 9 -1.77 -6.93 -0.15
C TRP A 9 -3.07 -7.37 -0.80
N GLY A 10 -3.00 -8.02 -1.93
CA GLY A 10 -4.17 -8.55 -2.62
C GLY A 10 -3.88 -8.97 -4.05
N SER A 11 -4.93 -9.34 -4.76
CA SER A 11 -4.85 -9.78 -6.16
C SER A 11 -4.33 -8.67 -7.08
N PRO A 12 -3.79 -9.03 -8.26
CA PRO A 12 -3.42 -8.04 -9.27
C PRO A 12 -4.60 -7.13 -9.60
N SER A 13 -4.33 -5.84 -9.73
CA SER A 13 -5.35 -4.81 -10.01
C SER A 13 -6.47 -4.70 -8.96
N SER A 14 -6.24 -5.13 -7.73
CA SER A 14 -7.21 -5.01 -6.63
C SER A 14 -7.30 -3.62 -6.01
N GLY A 15 -6.47 -2.67 -6.46
CA GLY A 15 -6.46 -1.31 -5.94
C GLY A 15 -5.55 -1.10 -4.74
N LYS A 16 -4.52 -1.93 -4.55
CA LYS A 16 -3.56 -1.81 -3.46
C LYS A 16 -2.93 -0.43 -3.37
N THR A 17 -2.41 0.08 -4.48
CA THR A 17 -1.78 1.41 -4.55
C THR A 17 -2.79 2.52 -4.24
N LEU A 18 -4.00 2.43 -4.78
CA LEU A 18 -5.08 3.40 -4.53
C LEU A 18 -5.43 3.45 -3.03
N VAL A 19 -5.69 2.31 -2.43
CA VAL A 19 -6.07 2.25 -1.00
C VAL A 19 -4.91 2.71 -0.12
N SER A 20 -3.68 2.27 -0.41
CA SER A 20 -2.47 2.71 0.30
C SER A 20 -2.29 4.23 0.24
N ALA A 21 -2.47 4.82 -0.94
CA ALA A 21 -2.37 6.27 -1.13
C ALA A 21 -3.45 7.03 -0.36
N LYS A 22 -4.70 6.55 -0.39
CA LYS A 22 -5.81 7.20 0.32
C LYS A 22 -5.67 7.12 1.83
N LEU A 23 -5.17 6.01 2.37
CA LEU A 23 -4.86 5.89 3.79
C LEU A 23 -3.69 6.79 4.20
N ALA A 24 -2.61 6.83 3.41
CA ALA A 24 -1.48 7.74 3.65
C ALA A 24 -1.94 9.20 3.65
N ASN A 25 -2.75 9.60 2.66
CA ASN A 25 -3.29 10.96 2.58
C ASN A 25 -4.18 11.31 3.78
N TYR A 26 -5.02 10.38 4.22
CA TYR A 26 -5.88 10.58 5.40
C TYR A 26 -5.05 10.81 6.67
N MET A 27 -4.00 9.98 6.89
CA MET A 27 -3.15 10.10 8.09
C MET A 27 -2.32 11.38 8.07
N THR A 28 -1.73 11.74 6.93
CA THR A 28 -0.97 13.00 6.80
C THR A 28 -1.85 14.23 6.90
N GLY A 29 -3.10 14.14 6.43
CA GLY A 29 -4.11 15.18 6.61
C GLY A 29 -4.49 15.45 8.07
N LYS A 30 -4.28 14.46 8.95
CA LYS A 30 -4.42 14.60 10.41
C LYS A 30 -3.13 15.09 11.10
N GLY A 31 -2.06 15.37 10.36
CA GLY A 31 -0.80 15.87 10.87
C GLY A 31 0.18 14.78 11.34
N TYR A 32 -0.06 13.52 11.00
CA TYR A 32 0.89 12.44 11.25
C TYR A 32 1.93 12.32 10.14
N ASP A 33 3.13 11.92 10.48
CA ASP A 33 4.16 11.58 9.52
C ASP A 33 3.96 10.16 9.01
N ALA A 34 3.92 9.97 7.70
CA ALA A 34 3.72 8.69 7.07
C ALA A 34 4.79 8.39 6.01
N ALA A 35 5.22 7.14 5.94
CA ALA A 35 6.01 6.60 4.85
C ALA A 35 5.14 5.66 4.00
N LEU A 36 5.11 5.88 2.69
CA LEU A 36 4.45 5.03 1.72
C LEU A 36 5.50 4.27 0.92
N VAL A 37 5.60 2.96 1.15
CA VAL A 37 6.56 2.07 0.48
C VAL A 37 5.86 1.37 -0.68
N LEU A 38 6.38 1.57 -1.90
CA LEU A 38 5.84 1.00 -3.13
C LEU A 38 6.72 -0.17 -3.56
N CYS A 39 6.27 -1.39 -3.35
CA CYS A 39 7.08 -2.59 -3.57
C CYS A 39 7.13 -3.06 -5.03
N ASP A 40 6.19 -2.63 -5.89
CA ASP A 40 6.13 -3.10 -7.27
C ASP A 40 7.33 -2.58 -8.08
N MET A 41 8.19 -3.53 -8.49
CA MET A 41 9.37 -3.28 -9.30
C MET A 41 9.19 -3.69 -10.77
N ASP A 42 8.07 -4.30 -11.13
CA ASP A 42 7.75 -4.66 -12.52
C ASP A 42 6.99 -3.53 -13.22
N ALA A 43 6.12 -2.83 -12.48
CA ALA A 43 5.40 -1.65 -12.94
C ALA A 43 5.39 -0.58 -11.83
N PRO A 44 6.49 0.16 -11.61
CA PRO A 44 6.60 1.13 -10.53
C PRO A 44 5.45 2.16 -10.53
N PRO A 45 4.68 2.27 -9.44
CA PRO A 45 3.42 3.01 -9.45
C PRO A 45 3.55 4.49 -9.04
N LEU A 46 4.74 5.03 -8.89
CA LEU A 46 4.96 6.41 -8.43
C LEU A 46 4.15 7.44 -9.21
N HIS A 47 4.05 7.30 -10.51
CA HIS A 47 3.33 8.23 -11.40
C HIS A 47 1.80 8.22 -11.20
N LEU A 48 1.26 7.23 -10.49
CA LEU A 48 -0.16 7.18 -10.13
C LEU A 48 -0.48 8.06 -8.92
N LEU A 49 0.52 8.42 -8.12
CA LEU A 49 0.36 9.08 -6.82
C LEU A 49 0.32 10.60 -6.95
N VAL A 50 1.32 11.16 -7.60
CA VAL A 50 1.51 12.60 -7.73
C VAL A 50 2.01 12.97 -9.12
N PRO A 51 1.56 14.13 -9.67
CA PRO A 51 2.14 14.67 -10.90
C PRO A 51 3.63 14.98 -10.73
N HIS A 52 4.41 14.75 -11.78
CA HIS A 52 5.87 14.94 -11.76
C HIS A 52 6.31 16.32 -11.27
N ASN A 53 5.57 17.38 -11.61
CA ASN A 53 5.86 18.77 -11.20
C ASN A 53 5.68 19.04 -9.70
N ARG A 54 5.08 18.11 -8.96
CA ARG A 54 4.93 18.16 -7.50
C ARG A 54 6.00 17.40 -6.74
N ILE A 55 6.86 16.63 -7.41
CA ILE A 55 7.97 15.93 -6.78
C ILE A 55 9.11 16.93 -6.58
N GLU A 56 9.61 17.05 -5.33
CA GLU A 56 10.77 17.87 -5.00
C GLU A 56 12.07 17.08 -5.12
N GLN A 57 12.09 15.90 -4.51
CA GLN A 57 13.24 15.00 -4.54
C GLN A 57 12.82 13.68 -5.17
N GLN A 58 13.59 13.26 -6.17
CA GLN A 58 13.35 12.02 -6.90
C GLN A 58 14.53 11.07 -6.72
N ARG A 59 14.36 10.05 -5.87
CA ARG A 59 15.33 9.01 -5.53
C ARG A 59 14.65 7.65 -5.54
N SER A 60 15.44 6.59 -5.60
CA SER A 60 14.90 5.24 -5.79
C SER A 60 15.02 4.37 -4.54
N LEU A 61 13.98 3.58 -4.27
CA LEU A 61 14.00 2.45 -3.36
C LEU A 61 15.18 1.51 -3.64
N GLY A 62 15.51 1.30 -4.92
CA GLY A 62 16.63 0.45 -5.31
C GLY A 62 17.97 0.92 -4.75
N SER A 63 18.19 2.22 -4.64
CA SER A 63 19.39 2.79 -4.01
C SER A 63 19.49 2.47 -2.52
N ILE A 64 18.36 2.40 -1.83
CA ILE A 64 18.30 2.03 -0.41
C ILE A 64 18.63 0.54 -0.26
N LEU A 65 17.94 -0.32 -1.00
CA LEU A 65 18.08 -1.77 -0.91
C LEU A 65 19.44 -2.29 -1.42
N ALA A 66 20.14 -1.53 -2.26
CA ALA A 66 21.49 -1.86 -2.73
C ALA A 66 22.58 -1.56 -1.69
N ALA A 67 22.28 -0.83 -0.63
CA ALA A 67 23.25 -0.48 0.39
C ALA A 67 23.59 -1.68 1.29
N VAL A 68 24.84 -1.72 1.75
CA VAL A 68 25.33 -2.76 2.69
C VAL A 68 24.60 -2.68 4.04
N LYS A 69 24.32 -1.45 4.48
CA LYS A 69 23.58 -1.18 5.71
C LYS A 69 22.57 -0.06 5.48
N ILE A 70 21.34 -0.31 5.86
CA ILE A 70 20.27 0.67 5.79
C ILE A 70 20.21 1.42 7.12
N ASN A 71 20.09 2.74 7.04
CA ASN A 71 19.94 3.61 8.19
C ASN A 71 19.05 4.82 7.84
N LYS A 72 18.65 5.56 8.87
CA LYS A 72 17.78 6.74 8.74
C LYS A 72 18.28 7.74 7.69
N ASN A 73 19.55 8.10 7.70
CA ASN A 73 20.08 9.10 6.77
C ASN A 73 19.99 8.64 5.31
N LEU A 74 20.32 7.37 5.05
CA LEU A 74 20.20 6.77 3.72
C LEU A 74 18.74 6.81 3.23
N ILE A 75 17.79 6.46 4.09
CA ILE A 75 16.36 6.50 3.75
C ILE A 75 15.93 7.92 3.42
N LEU A 76 16.25 8.89 4.28
CA LEU A 76 15.86 10.29 4.04
C LEU A 76 16.50 10.88 2.78
N GLN A 77 17.73 10.51 2.45
CA GLN A 77 18.41 10.95 1.22
C GLN A 77 17.84 10.30 -0.04
N ASN A 78 17.19 9.14 0.08
CA ASN A 78 16.64 8.38 -1.03
C ASN A 78 15.10 8.29 -1.00
N SER A 79 14.44 9.09 -0.19
CA SER A 79 12.98 9.25 -0.21
C SER A 79 12.55 10.22 -1.32
N ILE A 80 11.34 9.99 -1.81
CA ILE A 80 10.68 10.90 -2.74
C ILE A 80 9.82 11.85 -1.90
N THR A 81 10.05 13.15 -2.03
CA THR A 81 9.31 14.18 -1.30
C THR A 81 8.35 14.93 -2.21
N VAL A 82 7.24 15.36 -1.65
CA VAL A 82 6.14 16.00 -2.38
C VAL A 82 6.01 17.44 -1.94
N LYS A 83 5.98 18.36 -2.90
CA LYS A 83 5.80 19.80 -2.63
C LYS A 83 4.54 20.08 -1.83
N LYS A 84 4.68 20.88 -0.77
CA LYS A 84 3.58 21.27 0.12
C LYS A 84 2.93 20.11 0.90
N ASN A 85 3.63 19.00 1.03
CA ASN A 85 3.23 17.93 1.93
C ASN A 85 4.47 17.34 2.61
N ASP A 86 4.89 17.96 3.68
CA ASP A 86 6.10 17.59 4.43
C ASP A 86 5.88 16.34 5.33
N HIS A 87 4.64 15.92 5.47
CA HIS A 87 4.26 14.76 6.30
C HIS A 87 4.34 13.42 5.57
N ILE A 88 4.57 13.41 4.25
CA ILE A 88 4.68 12.16 3.49
C ILE A 88 6.07 11.97 2.91
N SER A 89 6.61 10.77 3.10
CA SER A 89 7.80 10.26 2.40
C SER A 89 7.40 9.06 1.56
N ILE A 90 7.69 9.10 0.27
CA ILE A 90 7.43 7.98 -0.64
C ILE A 90 8.74 7.25 -0.89
N ILE A 91 8.73 5.94 -0.74
CA ILE A 91 9.86 5.05 -1.00
C ILE A 91 9.44 4.08 -2.10
N GLY A 92 9.98 4.25 -3.30
CA GLY A 92 9.60 3.45 -4.46
C GLY A 92 10.62 3.53 -5.58
N MET A 93 10.45 2.69 -6.58
CA MET A 93 11.23 2.71 -7.81
C MET A 93 10.81 3.88 -8.69
N LEU A 94 11.73 4.39 -9.48
CA LEU A 94 11.45 5.45 -10.44
C LEU A 94 10.90 4.86 -11.76
N LYS A 95 10.22 5.68 -12.52
CA LYS A 95 9.71 5.30 -13.85
C LYS A 95 10.86 4.84 -14.74
N GLY A 96 10.71 3.67 -15.35
CA GLY A 96 11.73 3.07 -16.24
C GLY A 96 12.73 2.18 -15.52
N GLU A 97 12.76 2.18 -14.21
CA GLU A 97 13.52 1.20 -13.43
C GLU A 97 12.73 -0.12 -13.29
N ASN A 98 13.45 -1.18 -12.99
CA ASN A 98 12.89 -2.50 -12.73
C ASN A 98 13.79 -3.27 -11.75
N LYS A 99 13.39 -4.48 -11.39
CA LYS A 99 14.12 -5.33 -10.43
C LYS A 99 15.58 -5.66 -10.81
N PHE A 100 15.97 -5.44 -12.06
CA PHE A 100 17.34 -5.66 -12.55
C PHE A 100 18.18 -4.37 -12.60
N THR A 101 17.58 -3.21 -12.36
CA THR A 101 18.28 -1.91 -12.37
C THR A 101 19.31 -1.82 -11.25
N TYR A 102 19.05 -2.49 -10.12
CA TYR A 102 19.91 -2.51 -8.94
C TYR A 102 20.33 -3.94 -8.58
N PRO A 103 21.38 -4.11 -7.77
CA PRO A 103 21.75 -5.42 -7.23
C PRO A 103 20.60 -6.07 -6.46
N LYS A 104 20.59 -7.40 -6.41
CA LYS A 104 19.63 -8.14 -5.58
C LYS A 104 19.83 -7.79 -4.11
N TYR A 105 18.73 -7.63 -3.40
CA TYR A 105 18.71 -7.42 -1.96
C TYR A 105 18.25 -8.68 -1.23
N THR A 106 18.49 -8.73 0.08
CA THR A 106 18.20 -9.85 0.94
C THR A 106 17.02 -9.56 1.87
N GLN A 107 16.53 -10.59 2.54
CA GLN A 107 15.53 -10.47 3.59
C GLN A 107 15.98 -9.55 4.72
N VAL A 108 17.30 -9.59 5.07
CA VAL A 108 17.87 -8.73 6.12
C VAL A 108 17.72 -7.24 5.75
N GLN A 109 18.06 -6.88 4.51
CA GLN A 109 17.92 -5.49 4.04
C GLN A 109 16.46 -5.03 4.01
N ALA A 110 15.53 -5.89 3.59
CA ALA A 110 14.10 -5.59 3.63
C ALA A 110 13.60 -5.36 5.06
N SER A 111 14.02 -6.21 6.00
CA SER A 111 13.68 -6.06 7.43
C SER A 111 14.30 -4.80 8.04
N GLU A 112 15.57 -4.50 7.74
CA GLU A 112 16.22 -3.25 8.17
C GLU A 112 15.46 -2.01 7.67
N LEU A 113 15.00 -2.00 6.42
CA LEU A 113 14.22 -0.89 5.88
C LEU A 113 12.94 -0.66 6.67
N ILE A 114 12.16 -1.70 6.94
CA ILE A 114 10.91 -1.58 7.69
C ILE A 114 11.18 -1.15 9.13
N CYS A 115 12.20 -1.71 9.76
CA CYS A 115 12.59 -1.37 11.13
C CYS A 115 13.00 0.10 11.25
N GLU A 116 13.88 0.59 10.36
CA GLU A 116 14.33 1.98 10.36
C GLU A 116 13.17 2.95 10.05
N LEU A 117 12.23 2.59 9.16
CA LEU A 117 11.05 3.40 8.87
C LEU A 117 10.15 3.57 10.09
N ARG A 118 9.95 2.53 10.89
CA ARG A 118 9.20 2.61 12.16
C ARG A 118 9.74 3.69 13.10
N GLU A 119 11.05 3.91 13.09
CA GLU A 119 11.70 4.91 13.96
C GLU A 119 11.64 6.34 13.40
N ILE A 120 11.35 6.48 12.10
CA ILE A 120 11.36 7.78 11.41
C ILE A 120 9.99 8.43 11.39
N VAL A 121 8.92 7.64 11.16
CA VAL A 121 7.56 8.14 10.96
C VAL A 121 6.57 7.55 11.98
N ASP A 122 5.38 8.12 12.05
CA ASP A 122 4.31 7.60 12.90
C ASP A 122 3.67 6.34 12.29
N PHE A 123 3.52 6.30 10.96
CA PHE A 123 2.89 5.19 10.24
C PHE A 123 3.67 4.81 8.99
N VAL A 124 3.92 3.52 8.82
CA VAL A 124 4.49 2.94 7.60
C VAL A 124 3.40 2.19 6.87
N ILE A 125 3.11 2.57 5.64
CA ILE A 125 2.14 1.88 4.78
C ILE A 125 2.93 1.23 3.64
N VAL A 126 2.87 -0.09 3.56
CA VAL A 126 3.58 -0.86 2.54
C VAL A 126 2.58 -1.34 1.49
N ASP A 127 2.67 -0.75 0.31
CA ASP A 127 1.95 -1.17 -0.89
C ASP A 127 2.67 -2.38 -1.50
N CYS A 128 2.23 -3.58 -1.13
CA CYS A 128 2.85 -4.83 -1.55
C CYS A 128 2.58 -5.13 -3.02
N SER A 129 3.50 -5.83 -3.67
CA SER A 129 3.24 -6.41 -4.99
C SER A 129 2.33 -7.65 -4.87
N SER A 130 1.79 -8.10 -6.00
CA SER A 130 1.02 -9.35 -6.06
C SER A 130 1.90 -10.59 -6.28
N HIS A 131 3.20 -10.43 -6.51
CA HIS A 131 4.14 -11.51 -6.84
C HIS A 131 4.98 -11.91 -5.63
N LEU A 132 4.34 -12.45 -4.59
CA LEU A 132 4.99 -12.76 -3.30
C LEU A 132 6.17 -13.72 -3.43
N SER A 133 6.14 -14.66 -4.37
CA SER A 133 7.24 -15.61 -4.60
C SER A 133 8.54 -14.94 -5.04
N ASP A 134 8.47 -13.81 -5.70
CA ASP A 134 9.61 -13.09 -6.26
C ASP A 134 9.90 -11.76 -5.55
N ASP A 135 9.07 -11.37 -4.59
CA ASP A 135 9.16 -10.08 -3.91
C ASP A 135 9.44 -10.28 -2.41
N ILE A 136 10.73 -10.22 -2.08
CA ILE A 136 11.21 -10.35 -0.70
C ILE A 136 10.64 -9.22 0.18
N LEU A 137 10.62 -7.99 -0.30
CA LEU A 137 10.16 -6.84 0.50
C LEU A 137 8.69 -6.98 0.87
N SER A 138 7.82 -7.36 -0.07
CA SER A 138 6.41 -7.61 0.21
C SER A 138 6.21 -8.75 1.20
N THR A 139 6.96 -9.85 1.06
CA THR A 139 6.89 -10.98 1.99
C THR A 139 7.31 -10.59 3.40
N VAL A 140 8.41 -9.86 3.54
CA VAL A 140 8.87 -9.33 4.84
C VAL A 140 7.84 -8.38 5.44
N ALA A 141 7.26 -7.49 4.64
CA ALA A 141 6.20 -6.58 5.09
C ALA A 141 4.98 -7.34 5.65
N LEU A 142 4.55 -8.41 4.99
CA LEU A 142 3.45 -9.25 5.48
C LEU A 142 3.78 -9.93 6.82
N ILE A 143 5.03 -10.31 7.03
CA ILE A 143 5.48 -10.96 8.28
C ILE A 143 5.58 -9.94 9.42
N GLU A 144 6.21 -8.80 9.17
CA GLU A 144 6.60 -7.83 10.21
C GLU A 144 5.59 -6.71 10.46
N SER A 145 4.56 -6.56 9.63
CA SER A 145 3.50 -5.57 9.84
C SER A 145 2.65 -5.87 11.06
N ASP A 146 2.07 -4.83 11.64
CA ASP A 146 1.12 -4.93 12.77
C ASP A 146 -0.28 -5.34 12.29
N CYS A 147 -0.64 -4.92 11.08
CA CYS A 147 -1.90 -5.25 10.41
C CYS A 147 -1.68 -5.48 8.93
N VAL A 148 -2.50 -6.32 8.33
CA VAL A 148 -2.52 -6.59 6.88
C VAL A 148 -3.93 -6.32 6.35
N LEU A 149 -4.05 -5.45 5.36
CA LEU A 149 -5.26 -5.34 4.55
C LEU A 149 -5.14 -6.29 3.35
N ARG A 150 -6.02 -7.25 3.29
CA ARG A 150 -6.16 -8.15 2.14
C ARG A 150 -7.24 -7.61 1.21
N LEU A 151 -6.84 -7.00 0.12
CA LEU A 151 -7.75 -6.46 -0.89
C LEU A 151 -8.17 -7.50 -1.90
N ILE A 152 -9.44 -7.50 -2.21
CA ILE A 152 -10.07 -8.46 -3.12
C ILE A 152 -11.03 -7.71 -4.04
N ASN A 153 -10.97 -8.00 -5.35
CA ASN A 153 -12.02 -7.63 -6.29
C ASN A 153 -13.12 -8.69 -6.31
N CYS A 154 -14.34 -8.27 -6.60
CA CYS A 154 -15.49 -9.17 -6.70
C CYS A 154 -15.54 -9.87 -8.06
N ASP A 155 -14.47 -10.55 -8.45
CA ASP A 155 -14.35 -11.29 -9.71
C ASP A 155 -13.64 -12.64 -9.54
N LEU A 156 -13.85 -13.51 -10.52
CA LEU A 156 -13.30 -14.87 -10.51
C LEU A 156 -11.78 -14.91 -10.58
N LYS A 157 -11.14 -13.93 -11.18
CA LYS A 157 -9.68 -13.86 -11.27
C LYS A 157 -9.06 -13.59 -9.90
N SER A 158 -9.63 -12.69 -9.12
CA SER A 158 -9.23 -12.46 -7.73
C SER A 158 -9.40 -13.71 -6.87
N VAL A 159 -10.51 -14.42 -7.05
CA VAL A 159 -10.74 -15.71 -6.37
C VAL A 159 -9.67 -16.72 -6.71
N SER A 160 -9.37 -16.90 -7.99
CA SER A 160 -8.34 -17.82 -8.46
C SER A 160 -6.97 -17.47 -7.90
N TYR A 161 -6.61 -16.20 -7.92
CA TYR A 161 -5.37 -15.71 -7.33
C TYR A 161 -5.28 -16.05 -5.84
N LEU A 162 -6.29 -15.69 -5.06
CA LEU A 162 -6.30 -15.95 -3.62
C LEU A 162 -6.26 -17.44 -3.30
N SER A 163 -7.00 -18.27 -4.04
CA SER A 163 -6.98 -19.73 -3.88
C SER A 163 -5.58 -20.30 -4.09
N SER A 164 -4.79 -19.69 -4.98
CA SER A 164 -3.41 -20.10 -5.26
C SER A 164 -2.40 -19.55 -4.27
N GLN A 165 -2.62 -18.35 -3.74
CA GLN A 165 -1.65 -17.67 -2.86
C GLN A 165 -1.85 -17.95 -1.38
N LEU A 166 -3.10 -18.15 -0.93
CA LEU A 166 -3.39 -18.38 0.49
C LEU A 166 -2.64 -19.59 1.10
N PRO A 167 -2.44 -20.71 0.40
CA PRO A 167 -1.62 -21.79 0.92
C PRO A 167 -0.18 -21.38 1.27
N LEU A 168 0.40 -20.40 0.53
CA LEU A 168 1.74 -19.88 0.82
C LEU A 168 1.76 -19.06 2.11
N LEU A 169 0.64 -18.48 2.51
CA LEU A 169 0.49 -17.66 3.70
C LEU A 169 -0.06 -18.44 4.90
N ALA A 170 -0.18 -19.77 4.80
CA ALA A 170 -0.64 -20.63 5.89
C ALA A 170 0.38 -20.81 7.01
N ASP A 171 1.66 -20.47 6.77
CA ASP A 171 2.71 -20.50 7.78
C ASP A 171 2.38 -19.50 8.93
N SER A 172 2.58 -19.95 10.17
CA SER A 172 2.28 -19.17 11.38
C SER A 172 2.99 -17.82 11.45
N LYS A 173 4.13 -17.65 10.75
CA LYS A 173 4.85 -16.37 10.68
C LYS A 173 4.04 -15.23 10.08
N PHE A 174 3.04 -15.53 9.25
CA PHE A 174 2.17 -14.51 8.65
C PHE A 174 1.01 -14.08 9.57
N LYS A 175 0.77 -14.76 10.68
CA LYS A 175 -0.22 -14.38 11.71
C LYS A 175 -1.59 -14.02 11.11
N ALA A 176 -2.37 -15.04 10.80
CA ALA A 176 -3.67 -14.86 10.12
C ALA A 176 -4.66 -13.91 10.85
N ASP A 177 -4.53 -13.81 12.17
CA ASP A 177 -5.37 -12.97 13.04
C ASP A 177 -5.20 -11.45 12.82
N LYS A 178 -4.06 -11.02 12.29
CA LYS A 178 -3.83 -9.60 11.95
C LYS A 178 -4.36 -9.18 10.58
N GLN A 179 -4.94 -10.08 9.81
CA GLN A 179 -5.40 -9.84 8.45
C GLN A 179 -6.87 -9.42 8.42
N LEU A 180 -7.15 -8.26 7.84
CA LEU A 180 -8.48 -7.74 7.57
C LEU A 180 -8.81 -7.90 6.09
N LYS A 181 -9.96 -8.48 5.79
CA LYS A 181 -10.43 -8.69 4.41
C LYS A 181 -11.22 -7.47 3.94
N VAL A 182 -10.86 -6.93 2.79
CA VAL A 182 -11.47 -5.74 2.21
C VAL A 182 -11.89 -6.03 0.77
N ALA A 183 -13.20 -5.94 0.49
CA ALA A 183 -13.69 -5.94 -0.88
C ALA A 183 -13.54 -4.53 -1.46
N ASN A 184 -12.80 -4.38 -2.55
CA ASN A 184 -12.52 -3.08 -3.15
C ASN A 184 -13.24 -2.92 -4.50
N ASP A 185 -13.46 -1.67 -4.88
CA ASP A 185 -14.08 -1.28 -6.15
C ASP A 185 -15.45 -1.94 -6.38
N VAL A 186 -16.25 -2.00 -5.34
CA VAL A 186 -17.56 -2.66 -5.36
C VAL A 186 -18.56 -1.79 -6.08
N LYS A 187 -19.12 -2.32 -7.18
CA LYS A 187 -20.13 -1.68 -8.03
C LYS A 187 -21.51 -2.26 -7.78
N ALA A 188 -22.56 -1.54 -8.20
CA ALA A 188 -23.95 -2.00 -8.06
C ALA A 188 -24.24 -3.36 -8.72
N ILE A 189 -23.45 -3.75 -9.73
CA ILE A 189 -23.57 -5.05 -10.39
C ILE A 189 -23.07 -6.21 -9.50
N HIS A 190 -22.25 -5.92 -8.48
CA HIS A 190 -21.74 -6.91 -7.54
C HIS A 190 -22.81 -7.16 -6.46
N SER A 191 -23.38 -8.36 -6.40
CA SER A 191 -24.31 -8.73 -5.31
C SER A 191 -23.55 -9.05 -4.03
N ASN A 192 -24.12 -8.69 -2.88
CA ASN A 192 -23.53 -9.05 -1.57
C ASN A 192 -23.40 -10.56 -1.39
N GLU A 193 -24.37 -11.34 -1.88
CA GLU A 193 -24.31 -12.80 -1.84
C GLU A 193 -23.09 -13.36 -2.59
N ASN A 194 -22.77 -12.81 -3.77
CA ASN A 194 -21.58 -13.21 -4.52
C ASN A 194 -20.30 -12.84 -3.80
N ILE A 195 -20.26 -11.69 -3.13
CA ILE A 195 -19.09 -11.26 -2.35
C ILE A 195 -18.86 -12.24 -1.21
N GLU A 196 -19.87 -12.58 -0.43
CA GLU A 196 -19.77 -13.48 0.71
C GLU A 196 -19.42 -14.91 0.29
N GLN A 197 -20.02 -15.43 -0.78
CA GLN A 197 -19.73 -16.80 -1.27
C GLN A 197 -18.30 -16.95 -1.77
N VAL A 198 -17.77 -15.87 -2.39
CA VAL A 198 -16.45 -15.90 -3.03
C VAL A 198 -15.32 -15.61 -2.05
N ILE A 199 -15.56 -14.72 -1.11
CA ILE A 199 -14.52 -14.12 -0.25
C ILE A 199 -14.64 -14.62 1.19
N GLY A 200 -15.80 -15.12 1.58
CA GLY A 200 -16.08 -15.59 2.94
C GLY A 200 -15.93 -14.47 3.97
N GLY A 201 -16.91 -13.61 4.10
CA GLY A 201 -16.96 -12.52 5.07
C GLY A 201 -15.88 -11.44 4.89
N VAL A 202 -16.26 -10.22 4.60
CA VAL A 202 -15.36 -9.06 4.53
C VAL A 202 -15.54 -8.17 5.75
N THR A 203 -14.43 -7.54 6.18
CA THR A 203 -14.48 -6.56 7.27
C THR A 203 -14.96 -5.20 6.75
N PHE A 204 -14.48 -4.80 5.57
CA PHE A 204 -14.84 -3.54 4.92
C PHE A 204 -15.17 -3.75 3.46
N THR A 205 -16.07 -2.92 2.96
CA THR A 205 -16.43 -2.83 1.54
C THR A 205 -16.19 -1.42 1.05
N ILE A 206 -15.27 -1.24 0.11
CA ILE A 206 -14.96 0.05 -0.51
C ILE A 206 -15.78 0.18 -1.80
N PRO A 207 -16.72 1.13 -1.86
CA PRO A 207 -17.53 1.32 -3.07
C PRO A 207 -16.67 1.92 -4.19
N HIS A 208 -17.06 1.62 -5.43
CA HIS A 208 -16.51 2.30 -6.61
C HIS A 208 -16.76 3.81 -6.53
N SER A 209 -15.79 4.59 -6.97
CA SER A 209 -15.92 6.05 -7.08
C SER A 209 -15.31 6.53 -8.39
N ASP A 210 -16.15 7.07 -9.28
CA ASP A 210 -15.72 7.66 -10.55
C ASP A 210 -14.72 8.80 -10.36
N LEU A 211 -14.85 9.57 -9.28
CA LEU A 211 -13.93 10.67 -8.99
C LEU A 211 -12.55 10.15 -8.57
N VAL A 212 -12.50 9.07 -7.80
CA VAL A 212 -11.23 8.43 -7.42
C VAL A 212 -10.61 7.73 -8.63
N GLU A 213 -11.40 7.11 -9.49
CA GLU A 213 -10.92 6.54 -10.75
C GLU A 213 -10.30 7.62 -11.66
N LYS A 214 -10.92 8.80 -11.73
CA LYS A 214 -10.33 9.96 -12.44
C LYS A 214 -8.98 10.37 -11.84
N GLN A 215 -8.84 10.39 -10.52
CA GLN A 215 -7.55 10.66 -9.87
C GLN A 215 -6.50 9.59 -10.22
N TYR A 216 -6.90 8.33 -10.26
CA TYR A 216 -6.03 7.24 -10.71
C TYR A 216 -5.53 7.48 -12.14
N LEU A 217 -6.44 7.79 -13.07
CA LEU A 217 -6.12 8.03 -14.48
C LEU A 217 -5.28 9.29 -14.69
N SER A 218 -5.38 10.27 -13.79
CA SER A 218 -4.63 11.54 -13.85
C SER A 218 -3.32 11.51 -13.07
N GLY A 219 -2.99 10.43 -12.37
CA GLY A 219 -1.79 10.33 -11.54
C GLY A 219 -1.87 11.20 -10.27
N GLU A 220 -3.03 11.27 -9.64
CA GLU A 220 -3.33 12.17 -8.52
C GLU A 220 -3.89 11.43 -7.29
N LEU A 221 -3.53 10.17 -7.07
CA LEU A 221 -4.09 9.35 -5.98
C LEU A 221 -3.79 9.89 -4.58
N LEU A 222 -2.68 10.62 -4.39
CA LEU A 222 -2.36 11.28 -3.12
C LEU A 222 -3.12 12.59 -2.88
N MET A 223 -3.89 13.06 -3.84
CA MET A 223 -4.76 14.21 -3.65
C MET A 223 -5.97 13.85 -2.79
N ASP A 224 -6.50 14.85 -2.08
CA ASP A 224 -7.74 14.66 -1.33
C ASP A 224 -8.86 14.16 -2.24
N THR A 225 -9.64 13.23 -1.74
CA THR A 225 -10.88 12.86 -2.42
C THR A 225 -11.87 14.01 -2.29
N PRO A 226 -12.38 14.57 -3.42
CA PRO A 226 -13.29 15.72 -3.36
C PRO A 226 -14.49 15.45 -2.45
N PRO A 227 -14.83 16.36 -1.51
CA PRO A 227 -15.91 16.17 -0.54
C PRO A 227 -17.29 16.40 -1.17
N LYS A 228 -17.69 15.47 -2.05
CA LYS A 228 -18.99 15.50 -2.72
C LYS A 228 -19.93 14.43 -2.17
N ARG A 229 -21.23 14.55 -2.44
CA ARG A 229 -22.23 13.56 -2.03
C ARG A 229 -21.90 12.17 -2.57
N GLU A 230 -21.47 12.07 -3.81
CA GLU A 230 -21.09 10.82 -4.49
C GLU A 230 -19.84 10.14 -3.94
N THR A 231 -18.97 10.87 -3.20
CA THR A 231 -17.76 10.33 -2.58
C THR A 231 -17.90 10.10 -1.08
N LYS A 232 -19.07 10.37 -0.50
CA LYS A 232 -19.30 10.29 0.94
C LYS A 232 -18.98 8.89 1.49
N ASP A 233 -19.55 7.88 0.89
CA ASP A 233 -19.39 6.50 1.37
C ASP A 233 -17.95 5.99 1.18
N PHE A 234 -17.33 6.33 0.06
CA PHE A 234 -15.90 6.04 -0.15
C PHE A 234 -15.01 6.68 0.92
N ARG A 235 -15.20 7.96 1.18
CA ARG A 235 -14.42 8.70 2.19
C ARG A 235 -14.63 8.13 3.58
N GLN A 236 -15.88 7.79 3.93
CA GLN A 236 -16.21 7.21 5.24
C GLN A 236 -15.51 5.87 5.44
N VAL A 237 -15.54 4.98 4.45
CA VAL A 237 -14.88 3.67 4.56
C VAL A 237 -13.36 3.80 4.69
N ILE A 238 -12.72 4.75 3.99
CA ILE A 238 -11.28 5.01 4.17
C ILE A 238 -10.98 5.47 5.60
N GLU A 239 -11.81 6.35 6.17
CA GLU A 239 -11.70 6.78 7.56
C GLU A 239 -11.88 5.59 8.53
N ASP A 240 -12.93 4.79 8.35
CA ASP A 240 -13.22 3.62 9.19
C ASP A 240 -12.07 2.60 9.16
N ILE A 241 -11.48 2.35 7.98
CA ILE A 241 -10.30 1.49 7.84
C ILE A 241 -9.10 2.08 8.60
N ALA A 242 -8.84 3.39 8.43
CA ALA A 242 -7.72 4.03 9.10
C ALA A 242 -7.85 3.97 10.63
N GLU A 243 -9.04 4.22 11.17
CA GLU A 243 -9.33 4.11 12.60
C GLU A 243 -9.14 2.68 13.09
N GLU A 244 -9.69 1.68 12.41
CA GLU A 244 -9.53 0.27 12.79
C GLU A 244 -8.07 -0.20 12.77
N VAL A 245 -7.28 0.27 11.78
CA VAL A 245 -5.89 -0.18 11.58
C VAL A 245 -4.92 0.54 12.51
N PHE A 246 -5.09 1.85 12.72
CA PHE A 246 -4.08 2.69 13.37
C PHE A 246 -4.41 3.10 14.81
N ASP A 247 -5.64 2.87 15.28
CA ASP A 247 -6.04 3.13 16.67
C ASP A 247 -5.96 1.89 17.58
N ARG A 248 -5.39 0.79 17.08
CA ARG A 248 -5.18 -0.45 17.84
C ARG A 248 -4.00 -0.41 18.79
#